data_ef48671e467a46eb83d04343ef25a65a
#
_entry.id   ef48671e467a46eb83d04343ef25a65a
#
_cell.length_a   1.000
_cell.length_b   1.000
_cell.length_c   1.000
_cell.angle_alpha   90.00
_cell.angle_beta   90.00
_cell.angle_gamma   90.00
#
_symmetry.space_group_name_H-M   'P 1'
#
loop_
_entity.id
_entity.type
_entity.pdbx_description
1 polymer ?
#
loop_
_entity_poly.entity_id
_entity_poly.type
_entity_poly.pdbx_seq_one_letter_code
_entity_poly.pdbx_strand_id
1 'polypeptide(L)'
;NLNESLPLSVNKPDDFCMFLGDAEAVLVFADWHYGMVTDNIWERYDTQVCRYRVERLVERAVERIRLNKCHRLHVVLLGDAAHGSIHTSARVASEELTCDQIMQVSEIMAQAISVLADEVEQTVVHATYGNHLRTVQNKNDSIHADNMERLIPWWLEQRLHDRGDIVFPE
;
A
#
# COMPACT_ATOMS: atom_id res chain seq x y z
N ASN A 1 10.27 -0.60 15.42
CA ASN A 1 11.31 -1.47 14.88
C ASN A 1 10.84 -2.06 13.57
N LEU A 2 11.36 -1.56 12.42
CA LEU A 2 10.98 -2.06 11.07
C LEU A 2 11.18 -3.58 10.93
N ASN A 3 12.07 -4.16 11.73
CA ASN A 3 12.31 -5.61 11.79
C ASN A 3 11.21 -6.40 12.52
N GLU A 4 10.24 -5.73 13.13
CA GLU A 4 9.15 -6.37 13.87
C GLU A 4 7.81 -6.33 13.13
N SER A 5 7.77 -5.74 11.91
CA SER A 5 6.57 -5.85 11.09
C SER A 5 6.38 -7.32 10.71
N LEU A 6 5.29 -7.91 11.22
CA LEU A 6 4.95 -9.29 10.89
C LEU A 6 4.74 -9.41 9.38
N PRO A 7 5.20 -10.48 8.75
CA PRO A 7 4.94 -10.72 7.34
C PRO A 7 3.43 -10.79 7.06
N LEU A 8 3.00 -10.33 5.89
CA LEU A 8 1.62 -10.50 5.46
C LEU A 8 1.30 -12.00 5.31
N SER A 9 0.18 -12.42 5.89
CA SER A 9 -0.32 -13.78 5.76
C SER A 9 -1.27 -13.86 4.57
N VAL A 10 -0.73 -14.20 3.40
CA VAL A 10 -1.51 -14.33 2.17
C VAL A 10 -1.65 -15.79 1.80
N ASN A 11 -2.90 -16.27 1.76
CA ASN A 11 -3.21 -17.61 1.28
C ASN A 11 -3.19 -17.60 -0.26
N LYS A 12 -2.13 -18.16 -0.84
CA LYS A 12 -2.08 -18.42 -2.29
C LYS A 12 -2.74 -19.76 -2.58
N PRO A 13 -3.57 -19.88 -3.63
CA PRO A 13 -4.04 -21.19 -4.11
C PRO A 13 -2.85 -22.06 -4.53
N ASP A 14 -2.91 -23.35 -4.20
CA ASP A 14 -1.87 -24.31 -4.54
C ASP A 14 -1.70 -24.46 -6.06
N ASP A 15 -0.45 -24.64 -6.48
CA ASP A 15 0.04 -25.06 -7.80
C ASP A 15 -0.77 -24.66 -9.03
N PHE A 16 -0.52 -23.46 -9.53
CA PHE A 16 -0.96 -23.03 -10.85
C PHE A 16 0.23 -23.01 -11.82
N CYS A 17 0.15 -23.85 -12.86
CA CYS A 17 1.08 -23.76 -13.97
C CYS A 17 0.78 -22.46 -14.74
N MET A 18 1.64 -21.46 -14.62
CA MET A 18 1.39 -20.12 -15.09
C MET A 18 1.64 -20.03 -16.59
N PHE A 19 0.60 -20.29 -17.40
CA PHE A 19 0.55 -19.81 -18.78
C PHE A 19 0.02 -18.37 -18.76
N LEU A 20 0.91 -17.41 -18.91
CA LEU A 20 0.57 -16.00 -19.00
C LEU A 20 -0.11 -15.72 -20.36
N GLY A 21 -1.11 -14.87 -20.36
CA GLY A 21 -1.79 -14.35 -21.56
C GLY A 21 -1.30 -12.94 -21.89
N ASP A 22 -2.01 -12.23 -22.75
CA ASP A 22 -1.71 -10.85 -23.14
C ASP A 22 -2.43 -9.79 -22.27
N ALA A 23 -3.11 -10.23 -21.21
CA ALA A 23 -3.85 -9.32 -20.33
C ALA A 23 -2.92 -8.58 -19.36
N GLU A 24 -3.25 -7.35 -19.07
CA GLU A 24 -2.65 -6.55 -18.01
C GLU A 24 -3.68 -6.28 -16.90
N ALA A 25 -3.21 -6.23 -15.66
CA ALA A 25 -4.05 -5.89 -14.52
C ALA A 25 -3.68 -4.51 -13.97
N VAL A 26 -4.67 -3.80 -13.44
CA VAL A 26 -4.47 -2.56 -12.67
C VAL A 26 -5.05 -2.80 -11.27
N LEU A 27 -4.22 -2.60 -10.25
CA LEU A 27 -4.62 -2.65 -8.85
C LEU A 27 -4.38 -1.30 -8.20
N VAL A 28 -5.41 -0.75 -7.58
CA VAL A 28 -5.36 0.55 -6.93
C VAL A 28 -5.23 0.39 -5.43
N PHE A 29 -4.24 1.06 -4.83
CA PHE A 29 -4.08 1.26 -3.40
C PHE A 29 -4.43 2.72 -3.08
N ALA A 30 -5.54 2.94 -2.40
CA ALA A 30 -6.04 4.26 -2.05
C ALA A 30 -6.68 4.26 -0.67
N ASP A 31 -6.53 5.35 0.05
CA ASP A 31 -7.30 5.63 1.26
C ASP A 31 -7.20 4.54 2.34
N TRP A 32 -6.02 3.98 2.53
CA TRP A 32 -5.83 2.98 3.59
C TRP A 32 -5.94 3.58 4.98
N HIS A 33 -5.53 4.86 5.13
CA HIS A 33 -5.53 5.57 6.41
C HIS A 33 -4.96 4.72 7.55
N TYR A 34 -3.84 4.05 7.29
CA TYR A 34 -3.16 3.24 8.31
C TYR A 34 -2.88 4.08 9.56
N GLY A 35 -3.20 3.53 10.72
CA GLY A 35 -3.09 4.22 12.01
C GLY A 35 -4.38 4.89 12.47
N MET A 36 -5.42 5.01 11.62
CA MET A 36 -6.73 5.50 12.04
C MET A 36 -7.39 4.52 13.01
N VAL A 37 -8.04 5.07 14.05
CA VAL A 37 -8.86 4.29 14.97
C VAL A 37 -10.32 4.77 14.86
N THR A 38 -11.21 3.83 14.57
CA THR A 38 -12.66 4.02 14.63
C THR A 38 -13.27 2.85 15.38
N ASP A 39 -14.05 3.15 16.40
CA ASP A 39 -14.83 2.14 17.14
C ASP A 39 -16.21 2.69 17.44
N ASN A 40 -17.18 2.30 16.63
CA ASN A 40 -18.57 2.71 16.77
C ASN A 40 -19.51 1.57 16.35
N ILE A 41 -20.82 1.78 16.48
CA ILE A 41 -21.83 0.74 16.18
C ILE A 41 -21.87 0.29 14.71
N TRP A 42 -21.27 1.06 13.80
CA TRP A 42 -21.29 0.80 12.36
C TRP A 42 -20.01 0.17 11.85
N GLU A 43 -18.88 0.56 12.45
CA GLU A 43 -17.57 0.15 11.96
C GLU A 43 -16.53 0.16 13.07
N ARG A 44 -15.67 -0.85 13.03
CA ARG A 44 -14.41 -0.88 13.74
C ARG A 44 -13.27 -0.85 12.72
N TYR A 45 -12.32 0.05 12.95
CA TYR A 45 -11.09 0.16 12.17
C TYR A 45 -9.92 0.46 13.09
N ASP A 46 -8.83 -0.25 12.89
CA ASP A 46 -7.55 -0.14 13.58
C ASP A 46 -6.43 -0.65 12.66
N THR A 47 -5.18 -0.63 13.11
CA THR A 47 -4.03 -1.10 12.32
C THR A 47 -4.14 -2.58 11.96
N GLN A 48 -4.72 -3.41 12.82
CA GLN A 48 -4.93 -4.84 12.56
C GLN A 48 -6.01 -5.07 11.48
N VAL A 49 -7.10 -4.32 11.54
CA VAL A 49 -8.16 -4.36 10.54
C VAL A 49 -7.63 -3.89 9.18
N CYS A 50 -6.83 -2.81 9.15
CA CYS A 50 -6.17 -2.36 7.93
C CYS A 50 -5.34 -3.48 7.32
N ARG A 51 -4.44 -4.08 8.11
CA ARG A 51 -3.58 -5.18 7.68
C ARG A 51 -4.40 -6.36 7.13
N TYR A 52 -5.41 -6.80 7.84
CA TYR A 52 -6.30 -7.87 7.40
C TYR A 52 -6.98 -7.55 6.06
N ARG A 53 -7.47 -6.30 5.89
CA ARG A 53 -8.07 -5.86 4.62
C ARG A 53 -7.07 -5.89 3.47
N VAL A 54 -5.82 -5.50 3.71
CA VAL A 54 -4.75 -5.57 2.70
C VAL A 54 -4.44 -7.03 2.33
N GLU A 55 -4.33 -7.93 3.29
CA GLU A 55 -4.16 -9.37 3.03
C GLU A 55 -5.28 -9.91 2.13
N ARG A 56 -6.52 -9.59 2.46
CA ARG A 56 -7.69 -9.98 1.65
C ARG A 56 -7.68 -9.36 0.24
N LEU A 57 -7.25 -8.10 0.13
CA LEU A 57 -7.09 -7.43 -1.17
C LEU A 57 -6.06 -8.16 -2.03
N VAL A 58 -4.90 -8.48 -1.47
CA VAL A 58 -3.82 -9.19 -2.17
C VAL A 58 -4.28 -10.59 -2.60
N GLU A 59 -4.92 -11.36 -1.72
CA GLU A 59 -5.48 -12.68 -2.06
C GLU A 59 -6.43 -12.59 -3.26
N ARG A 60 -7.36 -11.63 -3.23
CA ARG A 60 -8.31 -11.43 -4.34
C ARG A 60 -7.65 -10.96 -5.62
N ALA A 61 -6.61 -10.13 -5.51
CA ALA A 61 -5.83 -9.70 -6.68
C ALA A 61 -5.11 -10.88 -7.32
N VAL A 62 -4.44 -11.74 -6.53
CA VAL A 62 -3.80 -12.97 -7.00
C VAL A 62 -4.80 -13.86 -7.74
N GLU A 63 -5.96 -14.14 -7.13
CA GLU A 63 -7.03 -14.91 -7.79
C GLU A 63 -7.41 -14.33 -9.17
N ARG A 64 -7.56 -13.00 -9.26
CA ARG A 64 -7.95 -12.32 -10.50
C ARG A 64 -6.83 -12.30 -11.55
N ILE A 65 -5.59 -12.06 -11.14
CA ILE A 65 -4.40 -12.11 -12.00
C ILE A 65 -4.30 -13.50 -12.65
N ARG A 66 -4.38 -14.56 -11.85
CA ARG A 66 -4.31 -15.94 -12.33
C ARG A 66 -5.48 -16.31 -13.24
N LEU A 67 -6.73 -15.96 -12.84
CA LEU A 67 -7.93 -16.23 -13.63
C LEU A 67 -7.87 -15.60 -15.01
N ASN A 68 -7.36 -14.36 -15.11
CA ASN A 68 -7.27 -13.63 -16.35
C ASN A 68 -5.93 -13.82 -17.08
N LYS A 69 -5.00 -14.60 -16.51
CA LYS A 69 -3.67 -14.87 -17.07
C LYS A 69 -2.90 -13.61 -17.41
N CYS A 70 -2.90 -12.66 -16.47
CA CYS A 70 -2.22 -11.38 -16.67
C CYS A 70 -0.70 -11.58 -16.67
N HIS A 71 0.00 -11.01 -17.66
CA HIS A 71 1.46 -11.01 -17.72
C HIS A 71 2.08 -9.77 -17.05
N ARG A 72 1.31 -8.70 -16.91
CA ARG A 72 1.75 -7.45 -16.29
C ARG A 72 0.73 -6.92 -15.28
N LEU A 73 1.27 -6.34 -14.20
CA LEU A 73 0.48 -5.68 -13.17
C LEU A 73 0.91 -4.21 -13.04
N HIS A 74 -0.05 -3.30 -13.06
CA HIS A 74 0.12 -1.91 -12.66
C HIS A 74 -0.44 -1.72 -11.26
N VAL A 75 0.43 -1.41 -10.28
CA VAL A 75 0.02 -1.00 -8.94
C VAL A 75 0.00 0.52 -8.91
N VAL A 76 -1.15 1.09 -8.58
CA VAL A 76 -1.36 2.54 -8.57
C VAL A 76 -1.64 3.01 -7.14
N LEU A 77 -0.68 3.74 -6.55
CA LEU A 77 -0.80 4.36 -5.24
C LEU A 77 -1.45 5.73 -5.42
N LEU A 78 -2.70 5.89 -4.96
CA LEU A 78 -3.46 7.14 -5.12
C LEU A 78 -3.43 8.06 -3.88
N GLY A 79 -2.60 7.71 -2.90
CA GLY A 79 -2.39 8.50 -1.71
C GLY A 79 -3.31 8.14 -0.54
N ASP A 80 -3.15 8.91 0.54
CA ASP A 80 -3.80 8.73 1.84
C ASP A 80 -3.57 7.33 2.43
N ALA A 81 -2.35 6.82 2.24
CA ALA A 81 -1.92 5.52 2.75
C ALA A 81 -1.86 5.50 4.29
N ALA A 82 -1.41 6.57 4.92
CA ALA A 82 -1.40 6.74 6.37
C ALA A 82 -2.40 7.81 6.81
N HIS A 83 -2.91 7.66 8.04
CA HIS A 83 -3.87 8.61 8.61
C HIS A 83 -3.24 9.96 8.92
N GLY A 84 -1.96 9.96 9.32
CA GLY A 84 -1.21 11.17 9.60
C GLY A 84 -1.67 11.90 10.86
N SER A 85 -1.28 13.17 10.97
CA SER A 85 -1.59 14.01 12.13
C SER A 85 -2.00 15.45 11.75
N ILE A 86 -2.34 15.66 10.48
CA ILE A 86 -2.63 17.01 9.97
C ILE A 86 -3.87 17.64 10.62
N HIS A 87 -4.85 16.83 10.99
CA HIS A 87 -6.05 17.25 11.70
C HIS A 87 -5.95 16.91 13.19
N THR A 88 -6.49 17.78 14.06
CA THR A 88 -6.50 17.54 15.51
C THR A 88 -7.23 16.24 15.86
N SER A 89 -8.35 15.96 15.18
CA SER A 89 -9.09 14.70 15.32
C SER A 89 -8.23 13.48 14.97
N ALA A 90 -7.42 13.57 13.92
CA ALA A 90 -6.50 12.49 13.53
C ALA A 90 -5.46 12.20 14.60
N ARG A 91 -4.91 13.24 15.26
CA ARG A 91 -3.94 13.05 16.36
C ARG A 91 -4.53 12.34 17.57
N VAL A 92 -5.80 12.57 17.86
CA VAL A 92 -6.49 11.97 19.01
C VAL A 92 -6.96 10.55 18.69
N ALA A 93 -7.34 10.30 17.45
CA ALA A 93 -7.87 9.02 16.97
C ALA A 93 -6.82 8.18 16.22
N SER A 94 -5.53 8.33 16.56
CA SER A 94 -4.45 7.54 15.99
C SER A 94 -3.90 6.57 17.02
N GLU A 95 -3.67 5.32 16.58
CA GLU A 95 -3.06 4.27 17.39
C GLU A 95 -1.54 4.41 17.47
N GLU A 96 -0.93 5.01 16.43
CA GLU A 96 0.52 5.15 16.28
C GLU A 96 0.92 6.59 15.94
N LEU A 97 2.18 6.93 16.17
CA LEU A 97 2.75 8.21 15.73
C LEU A 97 2.88 8.25 14.20
N THR A 98 2.82 9.43 13.60
CA THR A 98 2.85 9.60 12.13
C THR A 98 4.07 8.94 11.48
N CYS A 99 5.25 9.04 12.10
CA CYS A 99 6.45 8.39 11.57
C CYS A 99 6.32 6.86 11.57
N ASP A 100 5.76 6.29 12.65
CA ASP A 100 5.54 4.85 12.76
C ASP A 100 4.51 4.39 11.73
N GLN A 101 3.43 5.15 11.54
CA GLN A 101 2.42 4.88 10.50
C GLN A 101 3.06 4.82 9.10
N ILE A 102 3.93 5.80 8.75
CA ILE A 102 4.61 5.83 7.44
C ILE A 102 5.52 4.61 7.29
N MET A 103 6.32 4.30 8.30
CA MET A 103 7.23 3.16 8.27
C MET A 103 6.48 1.83 8.11
N GLN A 104 5.43 1.63 8.90
CA GLN A 104 4.66 0.38 8.89
C GLN A 104 3.87 0.21 7.60
N VAL A 105 3.15 1.24 7.12
CA VAL A 105 2.38 1.12 5.88
C VAL A 105 3.28 0.93 4.67
N SER A 106 4.46 1.56 4.64
CA SER A 106 5.44 1.36 3.57
C SER A 106 5.91 -0.08 3.50
N GLU A 107 6.19 -0.71 4.64
CA GLU A 107 6.60 -2.11 4.68
C GLU A 107 5.45 -3.06 4.31
N ILE A 108 4.22 -2.78 4.76
CA ILE A 108 3.04 -3.54 4.35
C ILE A 108 2.85 -3.47 2.82
N MET A 109 2.99 -2.28 2.22
CA MET A 109 2.92 -2.10 0.76
C MET A 109 4.03 -2.86 0.03
N ALA A 110 5.27 -2.80 0.53
CA ALA A 110 6.40 -3.53 -0.05
C ALA A 110 6.13 -5.04 -0.08
N GLN A 111 5.63 -5.59 1.03
CA GLN A 111 5.27 -7.00 1.12
C GLN A 111 4.13 -7.36 0.16
N ALA A 112 3.07 -6.53 0.11
CA ALA A 112 1.95 -6.74 -0.81
C ALA A 112 2.39 -6.74 -2.27
N ILE A 113 3.20 -5.74 -2.68
CA ILE A 113 3.74 -5.63 -4.04
C ILE A 113 4.65 -6.83 -4.37
N SER A 114 5.51 -7.24 -3.42
CA SER A 114 6.38 -8.40 -3.62
C SER A 114 5.60 -9.69 -3.88
N VAL A 115 4.53 -9.94 -3.09
CA VAL A 115 3.65 -11.11 -3.27
C VAL A 115 2.94 -11.08 -4.62
N LEU A 116 2.47 -9.90 -5.04
CA LEU A 116 1.77 -9.72 -6.31
C LEU A 116 2.71 -9.85 -7.51
N ALA A 117 3.96 -9.36 -7.39
CA ALA A 117 4.96 -9.44 -8.44
C ALA A 117 5.36 -10.89 -8.76
N ASP A 118 5.28 -11.81 -7.79
CA ASP A 118 5.50 -13.25 -8.03
C ASP A 118 4.47 -13.87 -8.99
N GLU A 119 3.37 -13.18 -9.29
CA GLU A 119 2.26 -13.69 -10.10
C GLU A 119 2.28 -13.20 -11.55
N VAL A 120 3.22 -12.33 -11.92
CA VAL A 120 3.32 -11.70 -13.24
C VAL A 120 4.77 -11.62 -13.72
N GLU A 121 4.99 -11.32 -15.00
CA GLU A 121 6.35 -11.13 -15.55
C GLU A 121 6.93 -9.77 -15.17
N GLN A 122 6.07 -8.75 -15.02
CA GLN A 122 6.47 -7.39 -14.69
C GLN A 122 5.41 -6.68 -13.86
N THR A 123 5.85 -6.00 -12.81
CA THR A 123 5.03 -5.09 -12.02
C THR A 123 5.52 -3.66 -12.19
N VAL A 124 4.60 -2.74 -12.50
CA VAL A 124 4.89 -1.30 -12.63
C VAL A 124 4.17 -0.56 -11.51
N VAL A 125 4.92 0.18 -10.69
CA VAL A 125 4.38 0.90 -9.53
C VAL A 125 4.30 2.39 -9.84
N HIS A 126 3.09 2.94 -9.87
CA HIS A 126 2.82 4.35 -10.04
C HIS A 126 2.41 4.97 -8.71
N ALA A 127 2.87 6.17 -8.39
CA ALA A 127 2.56 6.82 -7.13
C ALA A 127 2.13 8.29 -7.31
N THR A 128 1.12 8.68 -6.57
CA THR A 128 0.76 10.07 -6.30
C THR A 128 0.51 10.25 -4.80
N TYR A 129 0.27 11.49 -4.35
CA TYR A 129 0.18 11.79 -2.93
C TYR A 129 -1.24 12.22 -2.58
N GLY A 130 -1.69 11.78 -1.41
CA GLY A 130 -2.91 12.24 -0.79
C GLY A 130 -2.75 13.57 -0.05
N ASN A 131 -3.68 13.85 0.83
CA ASN A 131 -3.67 15.10 1.59
C ASN A 131 -3.38 14.91 3.10
N HIS A 132 -3.39 13.70 3.61
CA HIS A 132 -3.23 13.43 5.04
C HIS A 132 -1.79 13.62 5.55
N LEU A 133 -0.80 13.47 4.69
CA LEU A 133 0.62 13.57 5.03
C LEU A 133 1.29 14.86 4.53
N ARG A 134 0.52 15.88 4.11
CA ARG A 134 1.06 17.20 3.78
C ARG A 134 1.69 17.86 5.02
N THR A 135 2.69 18.69 4.80
CA THR A 135 3.51 19.30 5.87
C THR A 135 2.81 20.48 6.56
N VAL A 136 1.81 21.10 5.93
CA VAL A 136 1.05 22.24 6.48
C VAL A 136 -0.43 21.95 6.57
N GLN A 137 -1.07 22.44 7.65
CA GLN A 137 -2.48 22.17 7.92
C GLN A 137 -3.40 22.86 6.90
N ASN A 138 -3.11 24.12 6.56
CA ASN A 138 -3.92 24.85 5.59
C ASN A 138 -3.64 24.32 4.17
N LYS A 139 -4.65 23.76 3.53
CA LYS A 139 -4.55 23.19 2.18
C LYS A 139 -4.12 24.23 1.13
N ASN A 140 -4.51 25.49 1.30
CA ASN A 140 -4.19 26.55 0.34
C ASN A 140 -2.72 26.99 0.41
N ASP A 141 -2.05 26.73 1.54
CA ASP A 141 -0.63 27.03 1.75
C ASP A 141 0.25 25.82 1.48
N SER A 142 -0.35 24.69 1.13
CA SER A 142 0.33 23.41 0.89
C SER A 142 1.00 23.41 -0.48
N ILE A 143 2.26 23.03 -0.50
CA ILE A 143 2.98 22.67 -1.74
C ILE A 143 2.79 21.19 -1.95
N HIS A 144 2.19 20.78 -3.07
CA HIS A 144 1.87 19.36 -3.34
C HIS A 144 3.11 18.45 -3.22
N ALA A 145 4.26 18.90 -3.70
CA ALA A 145 5.51 18.15 -3.64
C ALA A 145 6.14 18.09 -2.22
N ASP A 146 5.72 18.97 -1.29
CA ASP A 146 6.16 18.95 0.11
C ASP A 146 5.17 18.12 0.95
N ASN A 147 5.24 16.81 0.75
CA ASN A 147 4.34 15.83 1.33
C ASN A 147 5.15 14.62 1.85
N MET A 148 4.98 14.28 3.11
CA MET A 148 5.69 13.16 3.74
C MET A 148 5.33 11.80 3.09
N GLU A 149 4.22 11.70 2.37
CA GLU A 149 3.83 10.49 1.65
C GLU A 149 4.84 10.10 0.55
N ARG A 150 5.69 11.05 0.10
CA ARG A 150 6.82 10.77 -0.79
C ARG A 150 7.83 9.76 -0.23
N LEU A 151 7.86 9.61 1.10
CA LEU A 151 8.72 8.62 1.75
C LEU A 151 8.29 7.18 1.42
N ILE A 152 7.01 6.96 1.12
CA ILE A 152 6.48 5.64 0.78
C ILE A 152 7.07 5.12 -0.54
N PRO A 153 6.88 5.77 -1.71
CA PRO A 153 7.47 5.28 -2.95
C PRO A 153 9.00 5.23 -2.88
N TRP A 154 9.66 6.20 -2.24
CA TRP A 154 11.10 6.13 -2.01
C TRP A 154 11.51 4.86 -1.25
N TRP A 155 10.80 4.53 -0.16
CA TRP A 155 11.05 3.30 0.60
C TRP A 155 10.82 2.05 -0.25
N LEU A 156 9.72 2.02 -1.02
CA LEU A 156 9.42 0.90 -1.91
C LEU A 156 10.54 0.63 -2.92
N GLU A 157 11.08 1.68 -3.55
CA GLU A 157 12.22 1.56 -4.44
C GLU A 157 13.45 0.97 -3.73
N GLN A 158 13.77 1.46 -2.52
CA GLN A 158 14.91 0.96 -1.75
C GLN A 158 14.69 -0.49 -1.28
N ARG A 159 13.49 -0.81 -0.85
CA ARG A 159 13.13 -2.11 -0.26
C ARG A 159 13.04 -3.22 -1.31
N LEU A 160 12.68 -2.86 -2.53
CA LEU A 160 12.44 -3.79 -3.64
C LEU A 160 13.52 -3.68 -4.75
N HIS A 161 14.63 -3.00 -4.49
CA HIS A 161 15.68 -2.72 -5.49
C HIS A 161 16.30 -3.96 -6.12
N ASP A 162 16.33 -5.09 -5.40
CA ASP A 162 16.85 -6.37 -5.91
C ASP A 162 15.85 -7.10 -6.85
N ARG A 163 14.63 -6.59 -6.98
CA ARG A 163 13.56 -7.14 -7.82
C ARG A 163 13.60 -6.49 -9.20
N GLY A 164 14.29 -7.11 -10.17
CA GLY A 164 14.38 -6.61 -11.54
C GLY A 164 13.05 -6.66 -12.32
N ASP A 165 12.06 -7.38 -11.81
CA ASP A 165 10.70 -7.49 -12.32
C ASP A 165 9.75 -6.37 -11.83
N ILE A 166 10.20 -5.51 -10.89
CA ILE A 166 9.42 -4.38 -10.36
C ILE A 166 10.03 -3.07 -10.87
N VAL A 167 9.22 -2.24 -11.51
CA VAL A 167 9.65 -0.98 -12.12
C VAL A 167 8.90 0.19 -11.51
N PHE A 168 9.63 1.25 -11.18
CA PHE A 168 9.12 2.54 -10.74
C PHE A 168 9.38 3.55 -11.84
N PRO A 169 8.38 3.93 -12.66
CA PRO A 169 8.55 4.92 -13.72
C PRO A 169 8.78 6.33 -13.13
N GLU A 170 9.62 7.14 -13.80
CA GLU A 170 9.88 8.54 -13.44
C GLU A 170 8.64 9.43 -13.57
#